data_a3dbc8f624c14d901e91e5cb8c107029
#
_entry.id   a3dbc8f624c14d901e91e5cb8c107029
#
_cell.length_a   1.000
_cell.length_b   1.000
_cell.length_c   1.000
_cell.angle_alpha   90.00
_cell.angle_beta   90.00
_cell.angle_gamma   90.00
#
_symmetry.space_group_name_H-M   'P 1'
#
loop_
_entity.id
_entity.type
_entity.pdbx_description
1 polymer ?
#
loop_
_entity_poly.entity_id
_entity_poly.type
_entity_poly.pdbx_seq_one_letter_code
_entity_poly.pdbx_strand_id
1 'polypeptide(L)'
;MMTQLRQRMLEELQRRNYATGTMRLYLQHVAACAQHFHRSPDQLGAEEIRRYQLFLIQEKKLAWSSYNQIVCALRFFYAKTLKRPFLLEDIPFPRHEQRLP
;
A
#
# COMPACT_ATOMS: atom_id res chain seq x y z
N MET A 1 14.34 -10.51 -0.16
CA MET A 1 13.22 -11.28 0.31
C MET A 1 12.31 -10.49 1.19
N MET A 2 11.06 -10.69 1.02
CA MET A 2 10.06 -9.94 1.79
C MET A 2 9.85 -10.47 3.20
N THR A 3 10.45 -11.58 3.56
CA THR A 3 10.10 -12.30 4.78
C THR A 3 10.19 -11.44 6.04
N GLN A 4 11.29 -10.73 6.22
CA GLN A 4 11.45 -9.90 7.41
C GLN A 4 10.50 -8.70 7.42
N LEU A 5 10.36 -8.06 6.28
CA LEU A 5 9.47 -6.91 6.18
C LEU A 5 8.02 -7.34 6.34
N ARG A 6 7.68 -8.50 5.78
CA ARG A 6 6.34 -9.03 5.93
C ARG A 6 6.03 -9.30 7.41
N GLN A 7 6.99 -9.88 8.12
CA GLN A 7 6.80 -10.17 9.54
C GLN A 7 6.65 -8.88 10.34
N ARG A 8 7.46 -7.88 10.05
CA ARG A 8 7.37 -6.61 10.75
C ARG A 8 6.04 -5.93 10.50
N MET A 9 5.57 -5.97 9.26
CA MET A 9 4.28 -5.38 8.96
C MET A 9 3.15 -6.12 9.69
N LEU A 10 3.24 -7.45 9.70
CA LEU A 10 2.25 -8.24 10.42
C LEU A 10 2.21 -7.87 11.89
N GLU A 11 3.36 -7.72 12.51
CA GLU A 11 3.43 -7.36 13.91
C GLU A 11 2.86 -5.98 14.17
N GLU A 12 3.12 -5.03 13.27
CA GLU A 12 2.56 -3.69 13.44
C GLU A 12 1.04 -3.70 13.30
N LEU A 13 0.53 -4.52 12.39
CA LEU A 13 -0.92 -4.67 12.25
C LEU A 13 -1.53 -5.31 13.48
N GLN A 14 -0.86 -6.32 14.03
CA GLN A 14 -1.35 -7.00 15.23
C GLN A 14 -1.35 -6.06 16.42
N ARG A 15 -0.30 -5.28 16.57
CA ARG A 15 -0.22 -4.34 17.69
C ARG A 15 -1.35 -3.32 17.65
N ARG A 16 -1.86 -3.02 16.48
CA ARG A 16 -2.96 -2.07 16.30
C ARG A 16 -4.31 -2.74 16.21
N ASN A 17 -4.34 -4.02 16.48
CA ASN A 17 -5.58 -4.80 16.58
C ASN A 17 -6.39 -4.80 15.30
N TYR A 18 -5.73 -4.90 14.17
CA TYR A 18 -6.41 -5.02 12.89
C TYR A 18 -7.05 -6.39 12.77
N ALA A 19 -8.18 -6.47 12.07
CA ALA A 19 -8.83 -7.74 11.81
C ALA A 19 -7.96 -8.64 10.94
N THR A 20 -8.08 -9.95 11.15
CA THR A 20 -7.26 -10.91 10.44
C THR A 20 -7.39 -10.78 8.92
N GLY A 21 -8.62 -10.60 8.43
CA GLY A 21 -8.84 -10.44 7.00
C GLY A 21 -8.16 -9.19 6.45
N THR A 22 -8.23 -8.10 7.20
CA THR A 22 -7.60 -6.87 6.79
C THR A 22 -6.09 -7.00 6.76
N MET A 23 -5.53 -7.69 7.78
CA MET A 23 -4.09 -7.90 7.81
C MET A 23 -3.62 -8.68 6.58
N ARG A 24 -4.36 -9.71 6.22
CA ARG A 24 -4.01 -10.52 5.06
C ARG A 24 -4.04 -9.70 3.78
N LEU A 25 -5.08 -8.88 3.62
CA LEU A 25 -5.20 -8.04 2.43
C LEU A 25 -4.08 -7.02 2.34
N TYR A 26 -3.74 -6.40 3.47
CA TYR A 26 -2.66 -5.41 3.48
C TYR A 26 -1.34 -6.05 3.08
N LEU A 27 -1.05 -7.22 3.62
CA LEU A 27 0.17 -7.92 3.27
C LEU A 27 0.20 -8.28 1.79
N GLN A 28 -0.94 -8.73 1.25
CA GLN A 28 -1.03 -9.05 -0.16
C GLN A 28 -0.79 -7.85 -1.06
N HIS A 29 -1.36 -6.71 -0.68
CA HIS A 29 -1.22 -5.50 -1.51
C HIS A 29 0.23 -5.03 -1.57
N VAL A 30 0.92 -5.09 -0.44
CA VAL A 30 2.33 -4.70 -0.43
C VAL A 30 3.16 -5.69 -1.24
N ALA A 31 2.86 -6.97 -1.10
CA ALA A 31 3.57 -7.99 -1.86
C ALA A 31 3.37 -7.83 -3.37
N ALA A 32 2.14 -7.50 -3.76
CA ALA A 32 1.85 -7.30 -5.18
C ALA A 32 2.61 -6.10 -5.75
N CYS A 33 2.72 -5.04 -4.97
CA CYS A 33 3.47 -3.87 -5.39
C CYS A 33 4.94 -4.22 -5.59
N ALA A 34 5.52 -4.92 -4.62
CA ALA A 34 6.92 -5.32 -4.71
C ALA A 34 7.15 -6.23 -5.92
N GLN A 35 6.22 -7.14 -6.17
CA GLN A 35 6.35 -8.07 -7.28
C GLN A 35 6.25 -7.35 -8.62
N HIS A 36 5.42 -6.31 -8.69
CA HIS A 36 5.29 -5.54 -9.90
C HIS A 36 6.64 -4.96 -10.34
N PHE A 37 7.46 -4.55 -9.40
CA PHE A 37 8.76 -3.97 -9.68
C PHE A 37 9.91 -4.98 -9.56
N HIS A 38 9.63 -6.20 -9.14
CA HIS A 38 10.65 -7.23 -8.91
C HIS A 38 11.71 -6.73 -7.94
N ARG A 39 11.29 -6.01 -6.92
CA ARG A 39 12.19 -5.47 -5.90
C ARG A 39 11.52 -5.52 -4.55
N SER A 40 12.36 -5.50 -3.50
CA SER A 40 11.84 -5.40 -2.15
C SER A 40 11.13 -4.05 -1.98
N PRO A 41 9.99 -4.01 -1.28
CA PRO A 41 9.23 -2.77 -1.18
C PRO A 41 9.97 -1.65 -0.47
N ASP A 42 10.95 -1.97 0.37
CA ASP A 42 11.72 -0.93 1.04
C ASP A 42 12.71 -0.24 0.09
N GLN A 43 12.90 -0.80 -1.11
CA GLN A 43 13.77 -0.21 -2.12
C GLN A 43 13.02 0.64 -3.12
N LEU A 44 11.72 0.78 -2.95
CA LEU A 44 10.92 1.60 -3.83
C LEU A 44 10.85 3.02 -3.31
N GLY A 45 10.97 3.98 -4.22
CA GLY A 45 10.89 5.37 -3.86
C GLY A 45 9.59 6.00 -4.34
N ALA A 46 9.51 7.32 -4.19
CA ALA A 46 8.30 8.05 -4.53
C ALA A 46 7.91 7.85 -6.00
N GLU A 47 8.89 7.82 -6.89
CA GLU A 47 8.59 7.69 -8.31
C GLU A 47 8.00 6.33 -8.63
N GLU A 48 8.53 5.26 -8.05
CA GLU A 48 7.98 3.94 -8.27
C GLU A 48 6.56 3.83 -7.75
N ILE A 49 6.33 4.38 -6.57
CA ILE A 49 5.00 4.33 -5.99
C ILE A 49 4.01 5.11 -6.86
N ARG A 50 4.43 6.26 -7.38
CA ARG A 50 3.58 7.05 -8.26
C ARG A 50 3.24 6.25 -9.52
N ARG A 51 4.22 5.59 -10.10
CA ARG A 51 3.99 4.77 -11.30
C ARG A 51 3.02 3.61 -11.00
N TYR A 52 3.15 3.01 -9.85
CA TYR A 52 2.27 1.92 -9.48
C TYR A 52 0.84 2.40 -9.34
N GLN A 53 0.65 3.56 -8.73
CA GLN A 53 -0.69 4.11 -8.59
C GLN A 53 -1.31 4.41 -9.95
N LEU A 54 -0.52 4.98 -10.86
CA LEU A 54 -1.02 5.24 -12.21
C LEU A 54 -1.35 3.94 -12.95
N PHE A 55 -0.51 2.92 -12.76
CA PHE A 55 -0.76 1.62 -13.35
C PHE A 55 -2.11 1.07 -12.87
N LEU A 56 -2.38 1.16 -11.58
CA LEU A 56 -3.63 0.65 -11.04
C LEU A 56 -4.84 1.40 -11.61
N ILE A 57 -4.71 2.70 -11.80
CA ILE A 57 -5.80 3.51 -12.30
C ILE A 57 -5.98 3.32 -13.81
N GLN A 58 -4.90 3.38 -14.55
CA GLN A 58 -4.96 3.44 -16.02
C GLN A 58 -5.02 2.07 -16.66
N GLU A 59 -4.24 1.13 -16.16
CA GLU A 59 -4.15 -0.20 -16.77
C GLU A 59 -5.14 -1.18 -16.14
N LYS A 60 -5.17 -1.24 -14.83
CA LYS A 60 -6.06 -2.18 -14.15
C LYS A 60 -7.47 -1.63 -14.01
N LYS A 61 -7.62 -0.32 -14.02
CA LYS A 61 -8.93 0.33 -13.93
C LYS A 61 -9.74 -0.19 -12.76
N LEU A 62 -9.09 -0.22 -11.61
CA LEU A 62 -9.73 -0.75 -10.41
C LEU A 62 -10.87 0.13 -9.94
N ALA A 63 -11.85 -0.49 -9.29
CA ALA A 63 -12.89 0.28 -8.61
C ALA A 63 -12.26 1.12 -7.50
N TRP A 64 -12.93 2.23 -7.16
CA TRP A 64 -12.39 3.14 -6.16
C TRP A 64 -12.10 2.44 -4.84
N SER A 65 -13.01 1.56 -4.41
CA SER A 65 -12.82 0.88 -3.13
C SER A 65 -11.59 -0.02 -3.11
N SER A 66 -11.35 -0.73 -4.22
CA SER A 66 -10.17 -1.57 -4.32
C SER A 66 -8.89 -0.74 -4.33
N TYR A 67 -8.91 0.33 -5.11
CA TYR A 67 -7.76 1.22 -5.18
C TYR A 67 -7.47 1.84 -3.81
N ASN A 68 -8.51 2.25 -3.11
CA ASN A 68 -8.36 2.83 -1.79
C ASN A 68 -7.73 1.85 -0.79
N GLN A 69 -8.12 0.60 -0.87
CA GLN A 69 -7.54 -0.43 0.00
C GLN A 69 -6.04 -0.55 -0.24
N ILE A 70 -5.64 -0.56 -1.50
CA ILE A 70 -4.22 -0.68 -1.84
C ILE A 70 -3.46 0.54 -1.34
N VAL A 71 -4.02 1.73 -1.52
CA VAL A 71 -3.39 2.95 -1.04
C VAL A 71 -3.23 2.91 0.47
N CYS A 72 -4.27 2.48 1.19
CA CYS A 72 -4.18 2.38 2.64
C CYS A 72 -3.08 1.41 3.08
N ALA A 73 -2.97 0.27 2.38
CA ALA A 73 -1.94 -0.70 2.70
C ALA A 73 -0.54 -0.13 2.50
N LEU A 74 -0.33 0.57 1.38
CA LEU A 74 0.97 1.16 1.10
C LEU A 74 1.30 2.26 2.10
N ARG A 75 0.33 3.11 2.43
CA ARG A 75 0.55 4.16 3.42
C ARG A 75 0.91 3.57 4.77
N PHE A 76 0.20 2.52 5.18
CA PHE A 76 0.52 1.85 6.43
C PHE A 76 1.94 1.30 6.41
N PHE A 77 2.29 0.62 5.34
CA PHE A 77 3.59 -0.01 5.25
C PHE A 77 4.72 1.03 5.35
N TYR A 78 4.64 2.08 4.57
CA TYR A 78 5.72 3.05 4.54
C TYR A 78 5.75 3.93 5.78
N ALA A 79 4.62 4.24 6.37
CA ALA A 79 4.59 5.10 7.55
C ALA A 79 4.88 4.33 8.83
N LYS A 80 4.29 3.15 8.98
CA LYS A 80 4.36 2.43 10.25
C LYS A 80 5.41 1.35 10.28
N THR A 81 5.54 0.60 9.20
CA THR A 81 6.51 -0.50 9.18
C THR A 81 7.91 -0.01 8.88
N LEU A 82 8.07 0.80 7.85
CA LEU A 82 9.38 1.34 7.48
C LEU A 82 9.68 2.67 8.15
N LYS A 83 8.66 3.29 8.76
CA LYS A 83 8.80 4.56 9.46
C LYS A 83 9.34 5.64 8.54
N ARG A 84 8.75 5.72 7.36
CA ARG A 84 9.07 6.76 6.38
C ARG A 84 7.84 7.61 6.11
N PRO A 85 7.34 8.35 7.11
CA PRO A 85 6.09 9.12 6.94
C PRO A 85 6.18 10.20 5.88
N PHE A 86 7.39 10.64 5.53
CA PHE A 86 7.54 11.65 4.49
C PHE A 86 7.09 11.15 3.13
N LEU A 87 7.02 9.85 2.92
CA LEU A 87 6.54 9.31 1.65
C LEU A 87 5.02 9.40 1.53
N LEU A 88 4.33 9.70 2.62
CA LEU A 88 2.86 9.79 2.56
C LEU A 88 2.39 10.86 1.59
N GLU A 89 3.17 11.90 1.40
CA GLU A 89 2.80 12.93 0.44
C GLU A 89 2.76 12.39 -0.98
N ASP A 90 3.54 11.36 -1.25
CA ASP A 90 3.57 10.75 -2.57
C ASP A 90 2.59 9.60 -2.70
N ILE A 91 1.85 9.30 -1.63
CA ILE A 91 0.82 8.27 -1.64
C ILE A 91 -0.46 8.89 -1.08
N PRO A 92 -1.04 9.86 -1.77
CA PRO A 92 -2.23 10.52 -1.25
C PRO A 92 -3.43 9.57 -1.28
N PHE A 93 -4.34 9.79 -0.33
CA PHE A 93 -5.61 9.09 -0.41
C PHE A 93 -6.35 9.52 -1.66
N PRO A 94 -6.98 8.58 -2.35
CA PRO A 94 -7.76 8.96 -3.53
C PRO A 94 -8.94 9.81 -3.12
N ARG A 95 -9.25 10.79 -3.95
CA ARG A 95 -10.42 11.62 -3.73
C ARG A 95 -11.63 10.87 -4.23
N HIS A 96 -12.65 10.74 -3.39
CA HIS A 96 -13.86 10.05 -3.78
C HIS A 96 -14.78 11.04 -4.43
N GLU A 97 -14.85 10.96 -5.73
CA GLU A 97 -15.58 11.93 -6.49
C GLU A 97 -17.02 11.91 -6.32
N GLN A 98 -17.66 11.38 -6.05
CA GLN A 98 -18.97 11.37 -5.95
C GLN A 98 -19.75 12.38 -5.59
N ARG A 99 -19.69 12.69 -5.65
CA ARG A 99 -20.16 13.34 -5.28
C ARG A 99 -21.12 13.63 -5.11
N LEU A 100 -21.44 13.96 -5.06
CA LEU A 100 -22.26 14.19 -4.74
C LEU A 100 -23.17 14.33 -5.20
N PRO A 101 -23.67 14.11 -5.19
CA PRO A 101 -24.83 14.20 -5.54
C PRO A 101 -25.49 15.06 -5.69
#